data_dad8381a0d596bf66c675ada2738ece9
#
_entry.id   dad8381a0d596bf66c675ada2738ece9
#
_cell.length_a   1.000
_cell.length_b   1.000
_cell.length_c   1.000
_cell.angle_alpha   90.00
_cell.angle_beta   90.00
_cell.angle_gamma   90.00
#
_symmetry.space_group_name_H-M   'P 1'
#
loop_
_entity.id
_entity.type
_entity.pdbx_description
1 polymer ?
#
loop_
_entity_poly.entity_id
_entity_poly.type
_entity_poly.pdbx_seq_one_letter_code
_entity_poly.pdbx_strand_id
1 'polypeptide(L)'
;MKVIGFNHVTIRVSDLQQSLGFYREILGMDLIHQGRRDVYLEWGTAWVCLMEKKGERRDDMAGLGVDHVAFTIAEEDFDEAVEKLREHRVTILRGPMERGGGRVINFLDPDGVQLELYTGSLEERMKVWE
;
A
#
# COMPACT_ATOMS: atom_id res chain seq x y z
N MET A 1 19.00 -22.42 -1.63
CA MET A 1 18.83 -20.95 -1.79
C MET A 1 18.29 -20.38 -0.51
N LYS A 2 18.90 -19.33 0.02
CA LYS A 2 18.50 -18.75 1.31
C LYS A 2 18.26 -17.25 1.18
N VAL A 3 17.02 -16.83 1.33
CA VAL A 3 16.61 -15.42 1.26
C VAL A 3 16.63 -14.82 2.67
N ILE A 4 17.14 -13.60 2.79
CA ILE A 4 17.20 -12.91 4.09
C ILE A 4 15.87 -12.22 4.40
N GLY A 5 15.20 -11.67 3.39
CA GLY A 5 13.94 -10.98 3.61
C GLY A 5 13.42 -10.31 2.34
N PHE A 6 12.37 -9.53 2.51
CA PHE A 6 11.79 -8.74 1.44
C PHE A 6 12.64 -7.50 1.17
N ASN A 7 12.83 -7.13 -0.09
CA ASN A 7 13.66 -5.96 -0.46
C ASN A 7 12.78 -4.73 -0.78
N HIS A 8 12.05 -4.78 -1.86
CA HIS A 8 11.21 -3.66 -2.28
C HIS A 8 10.09 -4.12 -3.21
N VAL A 9 9.10 -3.25 -3.40
CA VAL A 9 8.05 -3.43 -4.38
C VAL A 9 8.11 -2.29 -5.40
N THR A 10 7.92 -2.62 -6.68
CA THR A 10 7.81 -1.62 -7.74
C THR A 10 6.37 -1.65 -8.26
N ILE A 11 5.71 -0.52 -8.21
CA ILE A 11 4.33 -0.33 -8.64
C ILE A 11 4.33 0.51 -9.91
N ARG A 12 3.69 0.01 -10.96
CA ARG A 12 3.50 0.77 -12.19
C ARG A 12 2.36 1.76 -11.99
N VAL A 13 2.58 2.99 -12.39
CA VAL A 13 1.60 4.07 -12.28
C VAL A 13 1.41 4.74 -13.64
N SER A 14 0.22 5.22 -13.91
CA SER A 14 -0.08 5.85 -15.20
C SER A 14 0.39 7.30 -15.27
N ASP A 15 0.41 7.98 -14.13
CA ASP A 15 0.79 9.40 -14.01
C ASP A 15 1.59 9.58 -12.72
N LEU A 16 2.88 9.86 -12.86
CA LEU A 16 3.79 9.93 -11.71
C LEU A 16 3.42 11.06 -10.76
N GLN A 17 3.00 12.22 -11.26
CA GLN A 17 2.64 13.35 -10.41
C GLN A 17 1.38 13.07 -9.58
N GLN A 18 0.38 12.46 -10.21
CA GLN A 18 -0.83 12.05 -9.51
C GLN A 18 -0.51 11.03 -8.41
N SER A 19 0.29 10.04 -8.75
CA SER A 19 0.66 8.98 -7.80
C SER A 19 1.54 9.50 -6.67
N LEU A 20 2.43 10.45 -6.94
CA LEU A 20 3.21 11.10 -5.88
C LEU A 20 2.31 11.84 -4.90
N GLY A 21 1.29 12.54 -5.38
CA GLY A 21 0.31 13.17 -4.51
C GLY A 21 -0.35 12.17 -3.58
N PHE A 22 -0.70 11.00 -4.10
CA PHE A 22 -1.29 9.94 -3.29
C PHE A 22 -0.29 9.33 -2.31
N TYR A 23 0.82 8.80 -2.81
CA TYR A 23 1.75 8.04 -1.97
C TYR A 23 2.49 8.92 -0.98
N ARG A 24 2.86 10.13 -1.38
CA ARG A 24 3.63 11.04 -0.54
C ARG A 24 2.75 11.92 0.35
N GLU A 25 1.73 12.55 -0.21
CA GLU A 25 0.94 13.53 0.55
C GLU A 25 -0.19 12.90 1.33
N ILE A 26 -0.90 11.94 0.76
CA ILE A 26 -1.99 11.27 1.47
C ILE A 26 -1.45 10.20 2.41
N LEU A 27 -0.63 9.26 1.89
CA LEU A 27 -0.09 8.18 2.71
C LEU A 27 1.07 8.63 3.60
N GLY A 28 1.81 9.65 3.19
CA GLY A 28 2.92 10.18 3.99
C GLY A 28 4.25 9.49 3.79
N MET A 29 4.49 8.87 2.63
CA MET A 29 5.79 8.29 2.33
C MET A 29 6.85 9.37 2.14
N ASP A 30 8.08 9.09 2.52
CA ASP A 30 9.21 9.99 2.32
C ASP A 30 9.81 9.80 0.94
N LEU A 31 10.00 10.92 0.23
CA LEU A 31 10.64 10.90 -1.08
C LEU A 31 12.15 10.82 -0.92
N ILE A 32 12.76 9.75 -1.43
CA ILE A 32 14.20 9.52 -1.33
C ILE A 32 14.90 9.92 -2.64
N HIS A 33 14.30 9.58 -3.78
CA HIS A 33 14.89 9.88 -5.09
C HIS A 33 13.78 10.08 -6.12
N GLN A 34 13.98 11.05 -7.00
CA GLN A 34 13.06 11.29 -8.11
C GLN A 34 13.83 11.34 -9.41
N GLY A 35 13.55 10.37 -10.28
CA GLY A 35 14.02 10.34 -11.65
C GLY A 35 12.97 10.92 -12.61
N ARG A 36 13.17 10.69 -13.91
CA ARG A 36 12.21 11.17 -14.93
C ARG A 36 10.92 10.38 -14.94
N ARG A 37 11.01 9.06 -14.74
CA ARG A 37 9.87 8.14 -14.84
C ARG A 37 9.74 7.24 -13.63
N ASP A 38 10.60 7.43 -12.63
CA ASP A 38 10.58 6.60 -11.45
C ASP A 38 10.86 7.45 -10.21
N VAL A 39 10.37 6.97 -9.08
CA VAL A 39 10.68 7.54 -7.78
C VAL A 39 10.92 6.42 -6.81
N TYR A 40 11.75 6.68 -5.81
CA TYR A 40 11.96 5.80 -4.67
C TYR A 40 11.40 6.48 -3.44
N LEU A 41 10.53 5.75 -2.75
CA LEU A 41 9.86 6.21 -1.54
C LEU A 41 10.21 5.27 -0.40
N GLU A 42 10.22 5.82 0.81
CA GLU A 42 10.42 5.06 2.02
C GLU A 42 9.26 5.27 2.97
N TRP A 43 8.77 4.20 3.57
CA TRP A 43 7.66 4.23 4.51
C TRP A 43 7.97 3.29 5.66
N GLY A 44 8.46 3.83 6.78
CA GLY A 44 9.07 3.00 7.81
C GLY A 44 10.24 2.23 7.21
N THR A 45 10.23 0.91 7.30
CA THR A 45 11.26 0.04 6.70
C THR A 45 10.92 -0.38 5.26
N ALA A 46 9.76 0.02 4.75
CA ALA A 46 9.35 -0.36 3.40
C ALA A 46 10.00 0.54 2.36
N TRP A 47 10.55 -0.07 1.33
CA TRP A 47 11.04 0.63 0.15
C TRP A 47 10.05 0.39 -0.99
N VAL A 48 9.43 1.48 -1.47
CA VAL A 48 8.42 1.44 -2.52
C VAL A 48 8.94 2.24 -3.72
N CYS A 49 8.94 1.62 -4.89
CA CYS A 49 9.30 2.29 -6.14
C CYS A 49 8.02 2.52 -6.95
N LEU A 50 7.90 3.69 -7.55
CA LEU A 50 6.87 3.96 -8.55
C LEU A 50 7.55 4.09 -9.91
N MET A 51 6.99 3.46 -10.93
CA MET A 51 7.51 3.52 -12.29
C MET A 51 6.39 3.95 -13.23
N GLU A 52 6.57 5.07 -13.90
CA GLU A 52 5.55 5.59 -14.81
C GLU A 52 5.44 4.78 -16.09
N LYS A 53 4.22 4.37 -16.42
CA LYS A 53 3.83 3.76 -17.69
C LYS A 53 2.71 4.60 -18.28
N LYS A 54 3.08 5.70 -18.87
CA LYS A 54 2.15 6.73 -19.34
C LYS A 54 1.14 6.18 -20.35
N GLY A 55 -0.13 6.46 -20.12
CA GLY A 55 -1.20 6.04 -21.02
C GLY A 55 -1.65 4.60 -20.88
N GLU A 56 -1.00 3.80 -20.05
CA GLU A 56 -1.40 2.42 -19.81
C GLU A 56 -2.47 2.34 -18.73
N ARG A 57 -3.33 1.33 -18.83
CA ARG A 57 -4.37 1.04 -17.84
C ARG A 57 -4.25 -0.41 -17.38
N ARG A 58 -4.71 -0.66 -16.17
CA ARG A 58 -4.90 -2.03 -15.70
C ARG A 58 -6.21 -2.55 -16.26
N ASP A 59 -6.14 -3.56 -17.08
CA ASP A 59 -7.32 -4.12 -17.75
C ASP A 59 -8.14 -5.03 -16.82
N ASP A 60 -7.48 -5.66 -15.83
CA ASP A 60 -8.14 -6.63 -14.98
C ASP A 60 -7.56 -6.62 -13.57
N MET A 61 -8.37 -6.18 -12.62
CA MET A 61 -8.02 -6.18 -11.20
C MET A 61 -8.27 -7.53 -10.53
N ALA A 62 -9.01 -8.43 -11.18
CA ALA A 62 -9.33 -9.75 -10.67
C ALA A 62 -8.51 -10.87 -11.32
N GLY A 63 -7.57 -10.52 -12.20
CA GLY A 63 -6.71 -11.47 -12.88
C GLY A 63 -5.65 -12.09 -12.00
N LEU A 64 -4.88 -13.00 -12.59
CA LEU A 64 -3.77 -13.64 -11.89
C LEU A 64 -2.65 -12.64 -11.60
N GLY A 65 -1.92 -12.84 -10.51
CA GLY A 65 -0.80 -12.01 -10.11
C GLY A 65 -0.90 -11.62 -8.64
N VAL A 66 -0.32 -10.47 -8.30
CA VAL A 66 -0.36 -9.96 -6.94
C VAL A 66 -1.75 -9.40 -6.63
N ASP A 67 -2.37 -9.88 -5.56
CA ASP A 67 -3.69 -9.41 -5.13
C ASP A 67 -3.60 -8.04 -4.47
N HIS A 68 -2.72 -7.90 -3.48
CA HIS A 68 -2.53 -6.63 -2.77
C HIS A 68 -1.16 -6.57 -2.11
N VAL A 69 -0.77 -5.37 -1.70
CA VAL A 69 0.45 -5.12 -0.92
C VAL A 69 0.03 -4.56 0.43
N ALA A 70 0.49 -5.19 1.51
CA ALA A 70 0.13 -4.80 2.87
C ALA A 70 1.33 -4.18 3.59
N PHE A 71 1.03 -3.13 4.36
CA PHE A 71 2.01 -2.45 5.21
C PHE A 71 1.55 -2.55 6.67
N THR A 72 2.51 -2.70 7.57
CA THR A 72 2.24 -2.71 9.00
C THR A 72 2.07 -1.28 9.51
N ILE A 73 1.00 -1.05 10.27
CA ILE A 73 0.77 0.21 10.97
C ILE A 73 0.56 -0.09 12.45
N ALA A 74 1.03 0.81 13.31
CA ALA A 74 0.83 0.67 14.74
C ALA A 74 -0.66 0.80 15.09
N GLU A 75 -1.10 0.04 16.09
CA GLU A 75 -2.51 0.05 16.53
C GLU A 75 -2.97 1.47 16.89
N GLU A 76 -2.14 2.23 17.58
CA GLU A 76 -2.46 3.60 17.99
C GLU A 76 -2.60 4.59 16.82
N ASP A 77 -2.07 4.26 15.64
CA ASP A 77 -2.12 5.15 14.47
C ASP A 77 -3.22 4.76 13.47
N PHE A 78 -3.87 3.63 13.68
CA PHE A 78 -4.80 3.06 12.71
C PHE A 78 -6.04 3.94 12.47
N ASP A 79 -6.69 4.41 13.52
CA ASP A 79 -7.92 5.21 13.37
C ASP A 79 -7.64 6.53 12.66
N GLU A 80 -6.52 7.18 12.95
CA GLU A 80 -6.12 8.40 12.27
C GLU A 80 -5.86 8.17 10.78
N ALA A 81 -5.22 7.04 10.45
CA ALA A 81 -4.99 6.66 9.06
C ALA A 81 -6.31 6.46 8.32
N VAL A 82 -7.28 5.76 8.92
CA VAL A 82 -8.60 5.55 8.33
C VAL A 82 -9.30 6.88 8.05
N GLU A 83 -9.26 7.81 9.00
CA GLU A 83 -9.86 9.13 8.82
C GLU A 83 -9.20 9.90 7.68
N LYS A 84 -7.87 9.85 7.59
CA LYS A 84 -7.14 10.51 6.51
C LYS A 84 -7.52 9.97 5.13
N LEU A 85 -7.66 8.65 5.01
CA LEU A 85 -8.12 8.03 3.78
C LEU A 85 -9.53 8.52 3.40
N ARG A 86 -10.43 8.60 4.36
CA ARG A 86 -11.79 9.09 4.15
C ARG A 86 -11.82 10.55 3.75
N GLU A 87 -11.07 11.40 4.42
CA GLU A 87 -10.98 12.82 4.14
C GLU A 87 -10.52 13.11 2.71
N HIS A 88 -9.62 12.29 2.20
CA HIS A 88 -9.10 12.42 0.85
C HIS A 88 -9.90 11.62 -0.19
N ARG A 89 -11.04 11.06 0.22
CA ARG A 89 -11.94 10.30 -0.67
C ARG A 89 -11.27 9.14 -1.36
N VAL A 90 -10.35 8.48 -0.68
CA VAL A 90 -9.70 7.28 -1.17
C VAL A 90 -10.74 6.17 -1.28
N THR A 91 -10.71 5.41 -2.36
CA THR A 91 -11.63 4.28 -2.54
C THR A 91 -11.27 3.16 -1.56
N ILE A 92 -12.17 2.87 -0.65
CA ILE A 92 -12.00 1.82 0.35
C ILE A 92 -12.75 0.58 -0.13
N LEU A 93 -12.04 -0.54 -0.23
CA LEU A 93 -12.61 -1.82 -0.66
C LEU A 93 -13.18 -2.60 0.49
N ARG A 94 -12.50 -2.57 1.65
CA ARG A 94 -12.87 -3.39 2.79
C ARG A 94 -12.34 -2.77 4.07
N GLY A 95 -13.14 -2.90 5.14
CA GLY A 95 -12.75 -2.40 6.46
C GLY A 95 -13.10 -0.93 6.66
N PRO A 96 -12.67 -0.32 7.77
CA PRO A 96 -11.85 -0.95 8.82
C PRO A 96 -12.59 -2.08 9.52
N MET A 97 -11.87 -3.15 9.86
CA MET A 97 -12.44 -4.29 10.56
C MET A 97 -11.37 -5.08 11.28
N GLU A 98 -11.78 -5.94 12.18
CA GLU A 98 -10.87 -6.89 12.83
C GLU A 98 -10.72 -8.14 11.96
N ARG A 99 -9.51 -8.65 11.86
CA ARG A 99 -9.20 -9.87 11.14
C ARG A 99 -7.86 -10.44 11.59
N GLY A 100 -7.85 -11.72 11.94
CA GLY A 100 -6.60 -12.42 12.25
C GLY A 100 -5.82 -11.86 13.42
N GLY A 101 -6.49 -11.33 14.43
CA GLY A 101 -5.85 -10.76 15.62
C GLY A 101 -5.41 -9.31 15.48
N GLY A 102 -5.73 -8.66 14.38
CA GLY A 102 -5.43 -7.26 14.16
C GLY A 102 -6.56 -6.53 13.47
N ARG A 103 -6.32 -5.27 13.11
CA ARG A 103 -7.28 -4.44 12.38
C ARG A 103 -6.75 -4.17 10.98
N VAL A 104 -7.63 -4.16 10.01
CA VAL A 104 -7.26 -4.07 8.60
C VAL A 104 -8.15 -3.10 7.85
N ILE A 105 -7.56 -2.41 6.88
CA ILE A 105 -8.29 -1.64 5.87
C ILE A 105 -7.62 -1.84 4.51
N ASN A 106 -8.42 -2.10 3.48
CA ASN A 106 -7.97 -2.25 2.11
C ASN A 106 -8.52 -1.10 1.27
N PHE A 107 -7.66 -0.51 0.47
CA PHE A 107 -8.01 0.66 -0.34
C PHE A 107 -7.24 0.64 -1.66
N LEU A 108 -7.63 1.51 -2.58
CA LEU A 108 -7.03 1.59 -3.91
C LEU A 108 -6.17 2.83 -4.06
N ASP A 109 -5.04 2.68 -4.76
CA ASP A 109 -4.28 3.82 -5.25
C ASP A 109 -4.98 4.43 -6.49
N PRO A 110 -4.48 5.54 -7.06
CA PRO A 110 -5.14 6.18 -8.20
C PRO A 110 -5.29 5.29 -9.43
N ASP A 111 -4.45 4.28 -9.60
CA ASP A 111 -4.50 3.37 -10.73
C ASP A 111 -5.23 2.06 -10.41
N GLY A 112 -5.78 1.94 -9.22
CA GLY A 112 -6.51 0.75 -8.81
C GLY A 112 -5.66 -0.35 -8.20
N VAL A 113 -4.42 -0.06 -7.85
CA VAL A 113 -3.59 -1.02 -7.10
C VAL A 113 -4.15 -1.13 -5.69
N GLN A 114 -4.40 -2.38 -5.24
CA GLN A 114 -4.93 -2.60 -3.91
C GLN A 114 -3.83 -2.59 -2.87
N LEU A 115 -4.01 -1.74 -1.88
CA LEU A 115 -3.11 -1.59 -0.74
C LEU A 115 -3.86 -1.93 0.55
N GLU A 116 -3.10 -2.31 1.57
CA GLU A 116 -3.64 -2.68 2.87
C GLU A 116 -2.80 -2.08 3.98
N LEU A 117 -3.47 -1.61 5.04
CA LEU A 117 -2.84 -1.33 6.32
C LEU A 117 -3.33 -2.37 7.32
N TYR A 118 -2.40 -2.99 8.04
CA TYR A 118 -2.70 -4.06 8.98
C TYR A 118 -1.90 -3.86 10.27
N THR A 119 -2.57 -4.00 11.41
CA THR A 119 -1.92 -3.83 12.72
C THR A 119 -1.39 -5.14 13.29
N GLY A 120 -1.78 -6.27 12.72
CA GLY A 120 -1.40 -7.59 13.22
C GLY A 120 -0.09 -8.11 12.62
N SER A 121 0.21 -9.34 12.94
CA SER A 121 1.38 -10.07 12.45
C SER A 121 0.99 -11.49 12.08
N LEU A 122 1.88 -12.19 11.39
CA LEU A 122 1.66 -13.61 11.10
C LEU A 122 1.58 -14.42 12.39
N GLU A 123 2.46 -14.10 13.35
CA GLU A 123 2.47 -14.79 14.64
C GLU A 123 1.13 -14.66 15.37
N GLU A 124 0.60 -13.44 15.43
CA GLU A 124 -0.69 -13.20 16.08
C GLU A 124 -1.84 -13.88 15.33
N ARG A 125 -1.79 -13.84 13.99
CA ARG A 125 -2.80 -14.48 13.16
C ARG A 125 -2.86 -15.99 13.40
N MET A 126 -1.72 -16.63 13.53
CA MET A 126 -1.65 -18.08 13.74
C MET A 126 -2.25 -18.53 15.08
N LYS A 127 -2.40 -17.62 16.03
CA LYS A 127 -3.06 -17.93 17.32
C LYS A 127 -4.57 -18.01 17.21
N VAL A 128 -5.17 -17.34 16.23
CA VAL A 128 -6.63 -17.21 16.09
C VAL A 128 -7.18 -17.74 14.76
N TRP A 129 -6.31 -18.04 13.82
CA TRP A 129 -6.70 -18.48 12.47
C TRP A 129 -6.74 -19.99 12.37
N GLU A 130 -7.82 -20.50 11.81
CA GLU A 130 -7.98 -21.93 11.55
C GLU A 130 -7.81 -22.25 10.07
#